data_6f0bd18004bf5e001b718a4c437b6cfa
#
_entry.id   6f0bd18004bf5e001b718a4c437b6cfa
#
_cell.length_a   1.000
_cell.length_b   1.000
_cell.length_c   1.000
_cell.angle_alpha   90.00
_cell.angle_beta   90.00
_cell.angle_gamma   90.00
#
_symmetry.space_group_name_H-M   'P 1'
#
loop_
_entity.id
_entity.type
_entity.pdbx_description
1 polymer ?
#
loop_
_entity_poly.entity_id
_entity_poly.type
_entity_poly.pdbx_seq_one_letter_code
_entity_poly.pdbx_strand_id
1 'polypeptide(L)'
;FFKTYTEKVWGMPCNEMSADWAAQRIKGLSLWGAVVDGLKRSLGLNKRPNDGQAVKTLLETFRYPRLGPGMMWEAARDKIVATGRGQVFMGHALKQLAAEGSSGWRLSTSGPDGDIVIRAAHSISSAPMRELAARLHPLPAATIQANNLKYRDFLTVALKIRSEDLFPDNWIYIHDSKVKVGRVQNFRSWSPEMVPDEGVACVGLEYFCFEGDGLWSMTDDDLIALATREMDILGLVSPDKVIGGAVVRQEKAYPVYDEDYAANVEAMRRELEERHPTLHLVGRNGMHRYNNQDHAMMTAMLTVENILSGKRLYDTWCVNEDAEYHEAGDEGDEKALVARESLPVSEDQAAALASVREVPKRMTASNRKAA
;
A
#
# COMPACT_ATOMS: atom_id res chain seq x y z
N PHE A 1 4.74 -22.62 -4.43
CA PHE A 1 5.32 -21.29 -4.52
C PHE A 1 4.40 -20.24 -3.87
N PHE A 2 3.20 -19.98 -4.39
CA PHE A 2 2.33 -18.93 -3.86
C PHE A 2 1.82 -19.20 -2.43
N LYS A 3 1.39 -20.43 -2.11
CA LYS A 3 0.76 -20.77 -0.83
C LYS A 3 1.64 -20.43 0.37
N THR A 4 2.87 -20.94 0.40
CA THR A 4 3.78 -20.80 1.55
C THR A 4 4.13 -19.33 1.84
N TYR A 5 4.40 -18.54 0.80
CA TYR A 5 4.68 -17.12 0.96
C TYR A 5 3.43 -16.34 1.38
N THR A 6 2.29 -16.59 0.75
CA THR A 6 1.02 -15.93 1.07
C THR A 6 0.61 -16.17 2.53
N GLU A 7 0.66 -17.43 2.98
CA GLU A 7 0.35 -17.77 4.38
C GLU A 7 1.34 -17.12 5.37
N LYS A 8 2.63 -17.02 5.00
CA LYS A 8 3.63 -16.31 5.82
C LYS A 8 3.32 -14.81 5.92
N VAL A 9 2.97 -14.15 4.81
CA VAL A 9 2.63 -12.71 4.78
C VAL A 9 1.38 -12.42 5.59
N TRP A 10 0.31 -13.19 5.39
CA TRP A 10 -0.99 -12.90 5.97
C TRP A 10 -1.21 -13.54 7.35
N GLY A 11 -0.38 -14.51 7.73
CA GLY A 11 -0.49 -15.21 9.01
C GLY A 11 -1.78 -16.03 9.15
N MET A 12 -2.39 -16.39 8.03
CA MET A 12 -3.63 -17.17 7.97
C MET A 12 -3.58 -18.14 6.78
N PRO A 13 -4.30 -19.28 6.86
CA PRO A 13 -4.43 -20.21 5.74
C PRO A 13 -5.06 -19.56 4.50
N CYS A 14 -4.60 -19.94 3.30
CA CYS A 14 -5.11 -19.37 2.06
C CYS A 14 -6.62 -19.60 1.84
N ASN A 15 -7.20 -20.63 2.43
CA ASN A 15 -8.64 -20.91 2.33
C ASN A 15 -9.52 -20.03 3.25
N GLU A 16 -8.91 -19.25 4.13
CA GLU A 16 -9.59 -18.26 4.99
C GLU A 16 -9.48 -16.83 4.43
N MET A 17 -8.81 -16.67 3.30
CA MET A 17 -8.62 -15.37 2.64
C MET A 17 -9.68 -15.15 1.59
N SER A 18 -10.18 -13.91 1.49
CA SER A 18 -11.05 -13.51 0.38
C SER A 18 -10.34 -13.65 -0.97
N ALA A 19 -11.07 -14.16 -1.97
CA ALA A 19 -10.60 -14.24 -3.35
C ALA A 19 -10.29 -12.86 -3.96
N ASP A 20 -10.85 -11.78 -3.44
CA ASP A 20 -10.64 -10.41 -3.92
C ASP A 20 -9.17 -10.00 -3.85
N TRP A 21 -8.47 -10.40 -2.78
CA TRP A 21 -7.04 -10.14 -2.67
C TRP A 21 -6.23 -10.83 -3.77
N ALA A 22 -6.54 -12.11 -4.04
CA ALA A 22 -5.89 -12.86 -5.09
C ALA A 22 -6.23 -12.28 -6.48
N ALA A 23 -7.49 -11.87 -6.69
CA ALA A 23 -7.93 -11.27 -7.92
C ALA A 23 -7.21 -9.95 -8.25
N GLN A 24 -6.85 -9.16 -7.25
CA GLN A 24 -6.09 -7.92 -7.45
C GLN A 24 -4.61 -8.16 -7.83
N ARG A 25 -4.03 -9.32 -7.45
CA ARG A 25 -2.61 -9.62 -7.62
C ARG A 25 -2.26 -10.61 -8.73
N ILE A 26 -3.19 -11.51 -9.06
CA ILE A 26 -2.90 -12.66 -9.95
C ILE A 26 -3.43 -12.44 -11.37
N LYS A 27 -4.22 -11.40 -11.62
CA LYS A 27 -4.73 -11.09 -12.96
C LYS A 27 -3.56 -10.76 -13.91
N GLY A 28 -3.37 -11.59 -14.94
CA GLY A 28 -2.35 -11.41 -15.99
C GLY A 28 -1.14 -12.34 -15.91
N LEU A 29 -0.98 -13.16 -14.88
CA LEU A 29 0.05 -14.21 -14.86
C LEU A 29 -0.42 -15.47 -15.60
N SER A 30 -0.10 -15.59 -16.87
CA SER A 30 -0.15 -16.88 -17.57
C SER A 30 1.03 -17.75 -17.11
N LEU A 31 0.80 -18.65 -16.16
CA LEU A 31 1.79 -19.66 -15.73
C LEU A 31 2.31 -20.49 -16.92
N TRP A 32 1.47 -20.77 -17.91
CA TRP A 32 1.86 -21.43 -19.15
C TRP A 32 2.81 -20.58 -20.01
N GLY A 33 2.57 -19.27 -20.10
CA GLY A 33 3.48 -18.33 -20.78
C GLY A 33 4.87 -18.35 -20.14
N ALA A 34 4.96 -18.26 -18.82
CA ALA A 34 6.23 -18.26 -18.07
C ALA A 34 7.00 -19.59 -18.23
N VAL A 35 6.30 -20.74 -18.22
CA VAL A 35 6.89 -22.07 -18.43
C VAL A 35 7.39 -22.22 -19.87
N VAL A 36 6.61 -21.81 -20.86
CA VAL A 36 6.98 -21.89 -22.28
C VAL A 36 8.17 -20.98 -22.60
N ASP A 37 8.23 -19.78 -22.02
CA ASP A 37 9.36 -18.85 -22.19
C ASP A 37 10.62 -19.34 -21.47
N GLY A 38 10.47 -19.94 -20.30
CA GLY A 38 11.57 -20.62 -19.60
C GLY A 38 12.17 -21.76 -20.43
N LEU A 39 11.33 -22.57 -21.04
CA LEU A 39 11.74 -23.66 -21.95
C LEU A 39 12.39 -23.13 -23.23
N LYS A 40 11.85 -22.09 -23.85
CA LYS A 40 12.42 -21.45 -25.04
C LYS A 40 13.79 -20.83 -24.77
N ARG A 41 13.99 -20.21 -23.59
CA ARG A 41 15.31 -19.70 -23.16
C ARG A 41 16.32 -20.84 -22.94
N SER A 42 15.90 -21.93 -22.31
CA SER A 42 16.72 -23.10 -22.07
C SER A 42 17.15 -23.82 -23.36
N LEU A 43 16.36 -23.69 -24.44
CA LEU A 43 16.62 -24.30 -25.74
C LEU A 43 17.35 -23.36 -26.73
N GLY A 44 17.78 -22.18 -26.29
CA GLY A 44 18.55 -21.23 -27.14
C GLY A 44 17.79 -20.65 -28.33
N LEU A 45 16.45 -20.75 -28.34
CA LEU A 45 15.60 -20.35 -29.48
C LEU A 45 15.18 -18.87 -29.39
N ASN A 46 16.02 -17.99 -28.82
CA ASN A 46 15.73 -16.58 -28.68
C ASN A 46 15.97 -15.82 -30.00
N LYS A 47 14.93 -15.74 -30.84
CA LYS A 47 14.75 -14.57 -31.72
C LYS A 47 14.06 -13.49 -30.88
N ARG A 48 14.61 -12.25 -30.89
CA ARG A 48 13.97 -11.07 -30.29
C ARG A 48 12.52 -11.02 -30.76
N PRO A 49 11.51 -11.05 -29.88
CA PRO A 49 10.14 -10.93 -30.31
C PRO A 49 9.90 -9.47 -30.66
N ASN A 50 9.64 -9.24 -31.93
CA ASN A 50 9.02 -8.03 -32.42
C ASN A 50 7.53 -8.38 -32.60
N ASP A 51 6.82 -8.70 -31.53
CA ASP A 51 5.37 -8.87 -31.53
C ASP A 51 4.84 -8.93 -30.09
N GLY A 52 3.89 -8.07 -29.79
CA GLY A 52 3.17 -7.72 -28.60
C GLY A 52 2.57 -8.79 -27.68
N GLN A 53 3.29 -9.84 -27.34
CA GLN A 53 2.96 -10.82 -26.32
C GLN A 53 4.18 -11.15 -25.45
N ALA A 54 4.93 -10.15 -24.99
CA ALA A 54 5.88 -10.37 -23.92
C ALA A 54 5.07 -10.69 -22.64
N VAL A 55 5.39 -11.84 -22.01
CA VAL A 55 5.02 -12.07 -20.61
C VAL A 55 5.39 -10.79 -19.88
N LYS A 56 4.42 -10.14 -19.23
CA LYS A 56 4.64 -8.91 -18.46
C LYS A 56 5.68 -9.21 -17.40
N THR A 57 6.95 -8.97 -17.74
CA THR A 57 8.08 -9.14 -16.84
C THR A 57 8.20 -7.89 -15.98
N LEU A 58 8.74 -8.04 -14.79
CA LEU A 58 9.15 -6.93 -13.95
C LEU A 58 9.97 -5.93 -14.78
N LEU A 59 9.76 -4.64 -14.56
CA LEU A 59 10.55 -3.60 -15.20
C LEU A 59 12.03 -3.82 -14.91
N GLU A 60 12.86 -3.92 -15.95
CA GLU A 60 14.30 -4.10 -15.80
C GLU A 60 14.96 -2.85 -15.20
N THR A 61 14.39 -1.68 -15.48
CA THR A 61 14.88 -0.39 -14.97
C THR A 61 13.73 0.53 -14.62
N PHE A 62 13.87 1.30 -13.53
CA PHE A 62 12.90 2.29 -13.08
C PHE A 62 13.60 3.46 -12.37
N ARG A 63 12.90 4.58 -12.25
CA ARG A 63 13.38 5.73 -11.49
C ARG A 63 13.10 5.52 -10.01
N TYR A 64 14.08 5.78 -9.18
CA TYR A 64 13.98 5.67 -7.73
C TYR A 64 14.57 6.92 -7.06
N PRO A 65 13.97 7.45 -5.98
CA PRO A 65 14.54 8.59 -5.24
C PRO A 65 15.87 8.20 -4.58
N ARG A 66 16.90 9.02 -4.75
CA ARG A 66 18.29 8.75 -4.28
C ARG A 66 18.37 8.30 -2.83
N LEU A 67 17.63 8.97 -1.95
CA LEU A 67 17.65 8.72 -0.50
C LEU A 67 16.39 7.94 -0.03
N GLY A 68 15.75 7.19 -0.95
CA GLY A 68 14.56 6.41 -0.67
C GLY A 68 13.25 7.17 -0.91
N PRO A 69 12.09 6.48 -0.84
CA PRO A 69 10.79 7.04 -1.22
C PRO A 69 10.32 8.18 -0.30
N GLY A 70 10.81 8.27 0.94
CA GLY A 70 10.53 9.38 1.86
C GLY A 70 10.92 10.74 1.29
N MET A 71 12.00 10.81 0.50
CA MET A 71 12.47 12.03 -0.15
C MET A 71 11.39 12.74 -1.00
N MET A 72 10.52 11.99 -1.67
CA MET A 72 9.42 12.55 -2.45
C MET A 72 8.40 13.24 -1.53
N TRP A 73 8.08 12.62 -0.41
CA TRP A 73 7.09 13.15 0.54
C TRP A 73 7.62 14.35 1.31
N GLU A 74 8.90 14.36 1.65
CA GLU A 74 9.57 15.53 2.24
C GLU A 74 9.52 16.71 1.29
N ALA A 75 9.87 16.51 0.01
CA ALA A 75 9.79 17.54 -1.01
C ALA A 75 8.35 18.04 -1.24
N ALA A 76 7.35 17.16 -1.17
CA ALA A 76 5.94 17.54 -1.26
C ALA A 76 5.50 18.40 -0.07
N ARG A 77 5.87 18.01 1.16
CA ARG A 77 5.65 18.77 2.39
C ARG A 77 6.25 20.17 2.27
N ASP A 78 7.50 20.27 1.89
CA ASP A 78 8.24 21.52 1.81
C ASP A 78 7.62 22.47 0.76
N LYS A 79 7.20 21.92 -0.37
CA LYS A 79 6.44 22.70 -1.37
C LYS A 79 5.11 23.20 -0.84
N ILE A 80 4.34 22.40 -0.13
CA ILE A 80 3.06 22.80 0.48
C ILE A 80 3.29 23.97 1.46
N VAL A 81 4.25 23.81 2.37
CA VAL A 81 4.58 24.83 3.39
C VAL A 81 5.07 26.12 2.72
N ALA A 82 5.92 26.02 1.69
CA ALA A 82 6.46 27.17 0.96
C ALA A 82 5.36 28.00 0.25
N THR A 83 4.18 27.44 -0.04
CA THR A 83 3.07 28.22 -0.59
C THR A 83 2.48 29.23 0.41
N GLY A 84 2.74 29.07 1.71
CA GLY A 84 2.10 29.82 2.79
C GLY A 84 0.60 29.55 2.96
N ARG A 85 0.03 28.60 2.18
CA ARG A 85 -1.40 28.26 2.20
C ARG A 85 -1.69 26.95 2.91
N GLY A 86 -0.66 26.12 3.13
CA GLY A 86 -0.75 24.84 3.79
C GLY A 86 0.13 24.79 5.04
N GLN A 87 -0.33 24.05 6.04
CA GLN A 87 0.41 23.76 7.27
C GLN A 87 0.50 22.24 7.46
N VAL A 88 1.60 21.77 8.01
CA VAL A 88 1.83 20.37 8.32
C VAL A 88 2.22 20.24 9.79
N PHE A 89 1.42 19.52 10.55
CA PHE A 89 1.62 19.29 11.98
C PHE A 89 2.11 17.86 12.18
N MET A 90 3.43 17.70 12.27
CA MET A 90 4.04 16.39 12.52
C MET A 90 3.88 15.97 13.98
N GLY A 91 3.72 14.67 14.21
CA GLY A 91 3.59 14.13 15.56
C GLY A 91 2.27 14.45 16.26
N HIS A 92 1.28 15.00 15.56
CA HIS A 92 -0.05 15.27 16.10
C HIS A 92 -1.01 14.12 15.81
N ALA A 93 -1.55 13.51 16.86
CA ALA A 93 -2.53 12.45 16.78
C ALA A 93 -3.96 13.01 16.90
N LEU A 94 -4.88 12.54 16.05
CA LEU A 94 -6.29 12.88 16.14
C LEU A 94 -6.89 12.29 17.42
N LYS A 95 -7.44 13.14 18.30
CA LYS A 95 -8.22 12.74 19.47
C LYS A 95 -9.70 12.60 19.15
N GLN A 96 -10.25 13.58 18.44
CA GLN A 96 -11.67 13.61 18.09
C GLN A 96 -11.88 14.36 16.78
N LEU A 97 -12.78 13.84 15.97
CA LEU A 97 -13.33 14.49 14.80
C LEU A 97 -14.83 14.69 15.01
N ALA A 98 -15.25 15.89 15.28
CA ALA A 98 -16.66 16.22 15.57
C ALA A 98 -17.30 16.97 14.41
N ALA A 99 -18.50 16.54 14.02
CA ALA A 99 -19.34 17.33 13.09
C ALA A 99 -19.78 18.62 13.78
N GLU A 100 -19.64 19.75 13.06
CA GLU A 100 -19.96 21.08 13.57
C GLU A 100 -20.94 21.77 12.58
N GLY A 101 -22.18 21.96 13.02
CA GLY A 101 -23.24 22.47 12.16
C GLY A 101 -23.65 21.49 11.05
N SER A 102 -24.10 22.01 9.91
CA SER A 102 -24.61 21.19 8.79
C SER A 102 -23.52 20.62 7.87
N SER A 103 -22.30 21.17 7.90
CA SER A 103 -21.25 20.77 6.95
C SER A 103 -19.82 21.06 7.41
N GLY A 104 -19.63 21.43 8.67
CA GLY A 104 -18.29 21.72 9.21
C GLY A 104 -17.72 20.61 10.09
N TRP A 105 -16.43 20.71 10.34
CA TRP A 105 -15.67 19.77 11.16
C TRP A 105 -14.82 20.50 12.19
N ARG A 106 -14.78 19.96 13.39
CA ARG A 106 -13.84 20.33 14.46
C ARG A 106 -12.95 19.13 14.78
N LEU A 107 -11.68 19.31 14.46
CA LEU A 107 -10.64 18.33 14.76
C LEU A 107 -9.91 18.73 16.02
N SER A 108 -9.85 17.88 17.01
CA SER A 108 -9.00 18.02 18.20
C SER A 108 -7.85 17.04 18.10
N THR A 109 -6.63 17.54 18.20
CA THR A 109 -5.40 16.73 18.11
C THR A 109 -4.54 16.94 19.34
N SER A 110 -3.63 16.01 19.61
CA SER A 110 -2.55 16.17 20.59
C SER A 110 -1.21 15.90 19.93
N GLY A 111 -0.22 16.66 20.33
CA GLY A 111 1.13 16.53 19.79
C GLY A 111 2.19 17.12 20.72
N PRO A 112 3.44 17.13 20.29
CA PRO A 112 4.58 17.58 21.11
C PRO A 112 4.45 19.06 21.53
N ASP A 113 3.80 19.87 20.68
CA ASP A 113 3.61 21.32 20.94
C ASP A 113 2.27 21.63 21.65
N GLY A 114 1.60 20.59 22.16
CA GLY A 114 0.31 20.71 22.84
C GLY A 114 -0.88 20.31 21.97
N ASP A 115 -2.07 20.60 22.48
CA ASP A 115 -3.33 20.30 21.82
C ASP A 115 -3.66 21.40 20.79
N ILE A 116 -4.07 21.00 19.60
CA ILE A 116 -4.49 21.88 18.54
C ILE A 116 -5.95 21.59 18.18
N VAL A 117 -6.73 22.65 17.94
CA VAL A 117 -8.09 22.55 17.43
C VAL A 117 -8.16 23.18 16.04
N ILE A 118 -8.58 22.41 15.06
CA ILE A 118 -8.73 22.84 13.68
C ILE A 118 -10.21 22.79 13.30
N ARG A 119 -10.71 23.84 12.61
CA ARG A 119 -12.03 23.85 11.98
C ARG A 119 -11.88 23.82 10.48
N ALA A 120 -12.69 22.99 9.82
CA ALA A 120 -12.63 22.79 8.38
C ALA A 120 -14.02 22.54 7.78
N ALA A 121 -14.22 22.96 6.53
CA ALA A 121 -15.43 22.64 5.78
C ALA A 121 -15.42 21.17 5.32
N HIS A 122 -14.26 20.62 4.95
CA HIS A 122 -14.08 19.24 4.57
C HIS A 122 -12.99 18.58 5.41
N SER A 123 -13.13 17.28 5.66
CA SER A 123 -12.09 16.45 6.24
C SER A 123 -11.76 15.31 5.30
N ILE A 124 -10.47 15.12 4.99
CA ILE A 124 -9.96 14.01 4.20
C ILE A 124 -9.13 13.11 5.13
N SER A 125 -9.53 11.86 5.30
CA SER A 125 -8.88 10.95 6.23
C SER A 125 -8.22 9.79 5.50
N SER A 126 -6.93 9.59 5.75
CA SER A 126 -6.18 8.38 5.41
C SER A 126 -5.90 7.51 6.64
N ALA A 127 -6.39 7.90 7.82
CA ALA A 127 -6.26 7.12 9.05
C ALA A 127 -6.98 5.77 8.92
N PRO A 128 -6.54 4.71 9.62
CA PRO A 128 -7.24 3.45 9.64
C PRO A 128 -8.72 3.62 9.96
N MET A 129 -9.60 3.02 9.13
CA MET A 129 -11.05 3.21 9.22
C MET A 129 -11.59 2.94 10.63
N ARG A 130 -11.10 1.90 11.29
CA ARG A 130 -11.42 1.57 12.68
C ARG A 130 -11.04 2.69 13.65
N GLU A 131 -9.86 3.28 13.47
CA GLU A 131 -9.36 4.35 14.31
C GLU A 131 -10.16 5.65 14.11
N LEU A 132 -10.51 5.95 12.87
CA LEU A 132 -11.36 7.09 12.54
C LEU A 132 -12.75 6.93 13.16
N ALA A 133 -13.39 5.75 12.99
CA ALA A 133 -14.70 5.47 13.54
C ALA A 133 -14.76 5.69 15.05
N ALA A 134 -13.74 5.23 15.78
CA ALA A 134 -13.66 5.39 17.24
C ALA A 134 -13.49 6.86 17.69
N ARG A 135 -13.05 7.75 16.81
CA ARG A 135 -12.80 9.17 17.12
C ARG A 135 -13.85 10.10 16.55
N LEU A 136 -14.79 9.58 15.75
CA LEU A 136 -15.87 10.38 15.19
C LEU A 136 -16.92 10.73 16.25
N HIS A 137 -17.43 11.97 16.18
CA HIS A 137 -18.50 12.41 17.09
C HIS A 137 -19.59 13.17 16.31
N PRO A 138 -20.85 12.74 16.37
CA PRO A 138 -21.36 11.55 17.08
C PRO A 138 -20.78 10.25 16.54
N LEU A 139 -20.74 9.24 17.41
CA LEU A 139 -20.20 7.93 17.05
C LEU A 139 -21.05 7.28 15.97
N PRO A 140 -20.48 6.80 14.85
CA PRO A 140 -21.24 6.11 13.81
C PRO A 140 -21.87 4.81 14.33
N ALA A 141 -23.06 4.47 13.84
CA ALA A 141 -23.71 3.19 14.14
C ALA A 141 -22.85 2.02 13.61
N ALA A 142 -22.21 2.18 12.45
CA ALA A 142 -21.31 1.21 11.85
C ALA A 142 -19.94 1.09 12.55
N THR A 143 -19.73 1.72 13.70
CA THR A 143 -18.48 1.56 14.50
C THR A 143 -18.26 0.10 14.90
N ILE A 144 -19.32 -0.67 15.11
CA ILE A 144 -19.21 -2.11 15.41
C ILE A 144 -18.54 -2.84 14.23
N GLN A 145 -18.98 -2.56 13.01
CA GLN A 145 -18.43 -3.13 11.79
C GLN A 145 -16.97 -2.66 11.58
N ALA A 146 -16.70 -1.37 11.81
CA ALA A 146 -15.35 -0.85 11.74
C ALA A 146 -14.38 -1.53 12.73
N ASN A 147 -14.84 -1.85 13.94
CA ASN A 147 -14.05 -2.55 14.95
C ASN A 147 -13.68 -3.99 14.57
N ASN A 148 -14.45 -4.61 13.69
CA ASN A 148 -14.15 -5.96 13.17
C ASN A 148 -13.06 -5.94 12.08
N LEU A 149 -12.71 -4.77 11.54
CA LEU A 149 -11.66 -4.65 10.54
C LEU A 149 -10.29 -4.97 11.14
N LYS A 150 -9.57 -5.88 10.52
CA LYS A 150 -8.26 -6.36 10.97
C LYS A 150 -7.16 -5.78 10.12
N TYR A 151 -5.99 -5.62 10.73
CA TYR A 151 -4.80 -5.11 10.07
C TYR A 151 -3.64 -6.05 10.35
N ARG A 152 -2.74 -6.17 9.40
CA ARG A 152 -1.48 -6.86 9.52
C ARG A 152 -0.39 -5.82 9.80
N ASP A 153 0.41 -6.07 10.81
CA ASP A 153 1.52 -5.23 11.19
C ASP A 153 2.82 -5.71 10.54
N PHE A 154 3.83 -4.88 10.61
CA PHE A 154 5.03 -5.09 9.84
C PHE A 154 6.27 -4.64 10.62
N LEU A 155 7.28 -5.50 10.64
CA LEU A 155 8.59 -5.19 11.20
C LEU A 155 9.62 -5.17 10.08
N THR A 156 10.48 -4.17 10.08
CA THR A 156 11.72 -4.19 9.31
C THR A 156 12.89 -4.21 10.26
N VAL A 157 13.69 -5.26 10.20
CA VAL A 157 14.97 -5.32 10.89
C VAL A 157 16.06 -4.98 9.89
N ALA A 158 16.66 -3.81 10.03
CA ALA A 158 17.79 -3.40 9.22
C ALA A 158 19.07 -3.95 9.83
N LEU A 159 19.88 -4.65 9.05
CA LEU A 159 21.21 -5.12 9.45
C LEU A 159 22.28 -4.37 8.69
N LYS A 160 23.25 -3.81 9.40
CA LYS A 160 24.48 -3.23 8.85
C LYS A 160 25.52 -4.32 8.75
N ILE A 161 26.10 -4.52 7.56
CA ILE A 161 26.94 -5.67 7.23
C ILE A 161 28.27 -5.18 6.66
N ARG A 162 29.36 -5.74 7.15
CA ARG A 162 30.71 -5.47 6.62
C ARG A 162 30.90 -6.24 5.31
N SER A 163 30.38 -5.72 4.25
CA SER A 163 30.56 -6.19 2.87
C SER A 163 29.87 -5.21 1.94
N GLU A 164 30.42 -4.92 0.80
CA GLU A 164 29.74 -4.16 -0.25
C GLU A 164 28.91 -5.08 -1.15
N ASP A 165 29.43 -6.27 -1.42
CA ASP A 165 28.85 -7.24 -2.35
C ASP A 165 28.04 -8.31 -1.56
N LEU A 166 26.72 -8.20 -1.63
CA LEU A 166 25.83 -9.22 -1.11
C LEU A 166 25.16 -9.99 -2.28
N PHE A 167 24.06 -9.47 -2.76
CA PHE A 167 23.31 -9.96 -3.92
C PHE A 167 22.85 -8.75 -4.72
N PRO A 168 22.74 -8.85 -6.06
CA PRO A 168 22.44 -7.70 -6.93
C PRO A 168 20.95 -7.30 -6.91
N ASP A 169 20.09 -8.19 -6.44
CA ASP A 169 18.65 -7.96 -6.43
C ASP A 169 18.26 -6.86 -5.44
N ASN A 170 17.25 -6.05 -5.80
CA ASN A 170 16.70 -5.04 -4.89
C ASN A 170 16.01 -5.68 -3.70
N TRP A 171 15.30 -6.82 -3.92
CA TRP A 171 14.73 -7.68 -2.88
C TRP A 171 14.60 -9.12 -3.35
N ILE A 172 14.57 -10.02 -2.38
CA ILE A 172 14.31 -11.43 -2.58
C ILE A 172 13.18 -11.90 -1.68
N TYR A 173 12.32 -12.78 -2.20
CA TYR A 173 11.23 -13.40 -1.45
C TYR A 173 11.71 -14.68 -0.80
N ILE A 174 11.41 -14.86 0.48
CA ILE A 174 11.88 -16.00 1.27
C ILE A 174 10.73 -17.00 1.50
N HIS A 175 10.80 -18.13 0.83
CA HIS A 175 9.81 -19.21 0.92
C HIS A 175 10.17 -20.28 1.93
N ASP A 176 11.42 -20.31 2.45
CA ASP A 176 11.88 -21.30 3.39
C ASP A 176 11.09 -21.20 4.70
N SER A 177 10.48 -22.34 5.11
CA SER A 177 9.71 -22.43 6.35
C SER A 177 10.57 -22.46 7.62
N LYS A 178 11.89 -22.63 7.48
CA LYS A 178 12.83 -22.63 8.63
C LYS A 178 13.05 -21.25 9.21
N VAL A 179 12.71 -20.20 8.46
CA VAL A 179 12.87 -18.80 8.83
C VAL A 179 11.54 -18.07 8.82
N LYS A 180 11.42 -17.03 9.64
CA LYS A 180 10.21 -16.19 9.73
C LYS A 180 10.22 -15.03 8.75
N VAL A 181 11.42 -14.58 8.35
CA VAL A 181 11.55 -13.49 7.37
C VAL A 181 10.80 -13.82 6.09
N GLY A 182 10.01 -12.86 5.59
CA GLY A 182 9.23 -13.03 4.36
C GLY A 182 9.94 -12.46 3.14
N ARG A 183 10.68 -11.37 3.32
CA ARG A 183 11.41 -10.69 2.24
C ARG A 183 12.68 -10.04 2.78
N VAL A 184 13.73 -10.06 1.99
CA VAL A 184 14.98 -9.35 2.31
C VAL A 184 15.22 -8.31 1.22
N GLN A 185 15.40 -7.04 1.61
CA GLN A 185 15.75 -5.94 0.72
C GLN A 185 17.25 -5.64 0.84
N ASN A 186 17.89 -5.30 -0.29
CA ASN A 186 19.23 -4.74 -0.32
C ASN A 186 19.13 -3.23 -0.64
N PHE A 187 19.28 -2.40 0.38
CA PHE A 187 19.12 -0.94 0.21
C PHE A 187 20.15 -0.32 -0.72
N ARG A 188 21.36 -0.89 -0.79
CA ARG A 188 22.40 -0.40 -1.72
C ARG A 188 22.04 -0.67 -3.18
N SER A 189 21.37 -1.78 -3.47
CA SER A 189 20.87 -2.10 -4.82
C SER A 189 19.72 -1.18 -5.26
N TRP A 190 18.92 -0.68 -4.33
CA TRP A 190 17.91 0.33 -4.63
C TRP A 190 18.53 1.67 -4.99
N SER A 191 19.48 2.14 -4.19
CA SER A 191 20.29 3.33 -4.44
C SER A 191 21.56 3.28 -3.60
N PRO A 192 22.75 3.41 -4.21
CA PRO A 192 24.02 3.44 -3.46
C PRO A 192 24.06 4.54 -2.39
N GLU A 193 23.39 5.65 -2.63
CA GLU A 193 23.34 6.79 -1.71
C GLU A 193 22.54 6.53 -0.43
N MET A 194 21.70 5.48 -0.40
CA MET A 194 21.04 5.03 0.84
C MET A 194 22.00 4.35 1.81
N VAL A 195 23.15 3.88 1.32
CA VAL A 195 24.21 3.25 2.12
C VAL A 195 25.55 3.87 1.74
N PRO A 196 25.85 5.08 2.22
CA PRO A 196 27.00 5.86 1.77
C PRO A 196 28.35 5.35 2.30
N ASP A 197 28.36 4.54 3.37
CA ASP A 197 29.58 4.03 3.96
C ASP A 197 30.26 3.02 3.01
N GLU A 198 31.54 3.24 2.68
CA GLU A 198 32.36 2.29 1.91
C GLU A 198 32.58 1.00 2.71
N GLY A 199 32.63 -0.15 2.03
CA GLY A 199 32.81 -1.45 2.66
C GLY A 199 31.64 -1.93 3.49
N VAL A 200 30.46 -1.30 3.36
CA VAL A 200 29.26 -1.61 4.12
C VAL A 200 28.07 -1.82 3.20
N ALA A 201 27.26 -2.83 3.51
CA ALA A 201 25.92 -3.01 2.98
C ALA A 201 24.89 -2.85 4.09
N CYS A 202 23.67 -2.54 3.71
CA CYS A 202 22.51 -2.55 4.60
C CYS A 202 21.38 -3.35 3.96
N VAL A 203 20.84 -4.33 4.71
CA VAL A 203 19.69 -5.10 4.29
C VAL A 203 18.53 -4.90 5.25
N GLY A 204 17.31 -4.91 4.71
CA GLY A 204 16.08 -4.88 5.50
C GLY A 204 15.38 -6.21 5.45
N LEU A 205 15.24 -6.88 6.59
CA LEU A 205 14.48 -8.10 6.74
C LEU A 205 13.06 -7.77 7.15
N GLU A 206 12.10 -8.23 6.37
CA GLU A 206 10.69 -7.93 6.56
C GLU A 206 9.97 -9.09 7.23
N TYR A 207 9.36 -8.79 8.37
CA TYR A 207 8.55 -9.70 9.15
C TYR A 207 7.11 -9.23 9.20
N PHE A 208 6.19 -10.12 8.92
CA PHE A 208 4.76 -9.86 9.00
C PHE A 208 4.23 -10.42 10.31
N CYS A 209 3.59 -9.58 11.11
CA CYS A 209 3.15 -9.91 12.46
C CYS A 209 1.79 -9.27 12.77
N PHE A 210 1.27 -9.54 13.94
CA PHE A 210 0.15 -8.82 14.52
C PHE A 210 0.62 -8.09 15.77
N GLU A 211 0.05 -6.92 16.03
CA GLU A 211 0.28 -6.18 17.27
C GLU A 211 0.04 -7.11 18.49
N GLY A 212 1.04 -7.20 19.35
CA GLY A 212 1.00 -8.06 20.53
C GLY A 212 1.36 -9.53 20.32
N ASP A 213 1.69 -9.96 19.10
CA ASP A 213 2.24 -11.31 18.90
C ASP A 213 3.70 -11.44 19.38
N GLY A 214 4.22 -12.68 19.32
CA GLY A 214 5.56 -12.96 19.84
C GLY A 214 6.68 -12.25 19.09
N LEU A 215 6.53 -11.93 17.79
CA LEU A 215 7.51 -11.14 17.04
C LEU A 215 7.42 -9.66 17.40
N TRP A 216 6.20 -9.12 17.44
CA TRP A 216 5.96 -7.71 17.76
C TRP A 216 6.49 -7.33 19.12
N SER A 217 6.37 -8.23 20.11
CA SER A 217 6.72 -8.01 21.50
C SER A 217 8.21 -8.27 21.82
N MET A 218 9.00 -8.77 20.87
CA MET A 218 10.43 -8.96 21.06
C MET A 218 11.17 -7.63 21.23
N THR A 219 12.25 -7.64 22.00
CA THR A 219 13.16 -6.49 22.07
C THR A 219 13.89 -6.28 20.72
N ASP A 220 14.38 -5.07 20.49
CA ASP A 220 15.13 -4.77 19.26
C ASP A 220 16.38 -5.64 19.15
N ASP A 221 17.09 -5.87 20.26
CA ASP A 221 18.27 -6.73 20.29
C ASP A 221 17.94 -8.19 19.94
N ASP A 222 16.82 -8.71 20.44
CA ASP A 222 16.37 -10.07 20.11
C ASP A 222 15.96 -10.20 18.64
N LEU A 223 15.32 -9.18 18.08
CA LEU A 223 14.96 -9.12 16.67
C LEU A 223 16.19 -9.02 15.76
N ILE A 224 17.19 -8.23 16.14
CA ILE A 224 18.46 -8.14 15.43
C ILE A 224 19.20 -9.49 15.48
N ALA A 225 19.23 -10.14 16.64
CA ALA A 225 19.81 -11.46 16.80
C ALA A 225 19.05 -12.54 15.99
N LEU A 226 17.72 -12.48 15.96
CA LEU A 226 16.89 -13.34 15.11
C LEU A 226 17.22 -13.14 13.63
N ALA A 227 17.21 -11.90 13.16
CA ALA A 227 17.51 -11.55 11.78
C ALA A 227 18.92 -12.02 11.35
N THR A 228 19.90 -11.83 12.22
CA THR A 228 21.28 -12.30 11.99
C THR A 228 21.34 -13.82 11.82
N ARG A 229 20.67 -14.58 12.70
CA ARG A 229 20.60 -16.04 12.58
C ARG A 229 19.89 -16.50 11.32
N GLU A 230 18.80 -15.81 10.93
CA GLU A 230 18.06 -16.18 9.74
C GLU A 230 18.84 -15.91 8.45
N MET A 231 19.63 -14.82 8.41
CA MET A 231 20.56 -14.58 7.30
C MET A 231 21.63 -15.65 7.16
N ASP A 232 22.12 -16.20 8.26
CA ASP A 232 23.06 -17.32 8.29
C ASP A 232 22.41 -18.64 7.82
N ILE A 233 21.20 -18.95 8.32
CA ILE A 233 20.43 -20.12 7.89
C ILE A 233 20.17 -20.09 6.37
N LEU A 234 19.91 -18.92 5.83
CA LEU A 234 19.69 -18.71 4.39
C LEU A 234 20.99 -18.74 3.57
N GLY A 235 22.15 -18.75 4.23
CA GLY A 235 23.46 -18.70 3.57
C GLY A 235 23.76 -17.36 2.90
N LEU A 236 23.05 -16.27 3.29
CA LEU A 236 23.21 -14.96 2.67
C LEU A 236 24.29 -14.11 3.35
N VAL A 237 24.40 -14.18 4.68
CA VAL A 237 25.36 -13.42 5.46
C VAL A 237 25.81 -14.21 6.68
N SER A 238 27.10 -14.33 6.89
CA SER A 238 27.69 -14.91 8.10
C SER A 238 27.55 -13.93 9.28
N PRO A 239 27.25 -14.40 10.50
CA PRO A 239 27.01 -13.57 11.68
C PRO A 239 28.18 -12.62 12.04
N ASP A 240 29.42 -13.03 11.80
CA ASP A 240 30.63 -12.24 12.07
C ASP A 240 30.73 -10.95 11.21
N LYS A 241 30.00 -10.90 10.09
CA LYS A 241 29.92 -9.75 9.23
C LYS A 241 28.89 -8.71 9.68
N VAL A 242 27.94 -9.07 10.55
CA VAL A 242 26.92 -8.16 11.06
C VAL A 242 27.55 -7.24 12.11
N ILE A 243 27.55 -5.94 11.85
CA ILE A 243 28.19 -4.93 12.71
C ILE A 243 27.20 -4.02 13.43
N GLY A 244 25.91 -4.22 13.22
CA GLY A 244 24.85 -3.50 13.91
C GLY A 244 23.51 -3.68 13.23
N GLY A 245 22.47 -3.14 13.86
CA GLY A 245 21.12 -3.20 13.32
C GLY A 245 20.19 -2.17 13.94
N ALA A 246 19.01 -2.03 13.36
CA ALA A 246 17.91 -1.20 13.85
C ALA A 246 16.57 -1.86 13.54
N VAL A 247 15.55 -1.58 14.33
CA VAL A 247 14.21 -2.13 14.14
C VAL A 247 13.21 -1.01 13.92
N VAL A 248 12.40 -1.15 12.88
CA VAL A 248 11.27 -0.27 12.59
C VAL A 248 9.98 -1.07 12.67
N ARG A 249 9.06 -0.65 13.53
CA ARG A 249 7.72 -1.22 13.67
C ARG A 249 6.71 -0.34 12.95
N GLN A 250 5.94 -0.93 12.06
CA GLN A 250 4.86 -0.25 11.35
C GLN A 250 3.53 -0.91 11.70
N GLU A 251 2.76 -0.26 12.52
CA GLU A 251 1.38 -0.69 12.82
C GLU A 251 0.49 -0.54 11.59
N LYS A 252 -0.47 -1.46 11.47
CA LYS A 252 -1.55 -1.39 10.46
C LYS A 252 -1.04 -1.17 9.03
N ALA A 253 0.05 -1.89 8.70
CA ALA A 253 0.69 -1.77 7.39
C ALA A 253 -0.20 -2.27 6.24
N TYR A 254 -1.02 -3.30 6.50
CA TYR A 254 -1.90 -3.90 5.50
C TYR A 254 -3.30 -4.14 6.04
N PRO A 255 -4.37 -3.76 5.31
CA PRO A 255 -5.73 -4.20 5.61
C PRO A 255 -5.85 -5.71 5.35
N VAL A 256 -6.44 -6.45 6.28
CA VAL A 256 -6.68 -7.89 6.13
C VAL A 256 -8.03 -8.11 5.42
N TYR A 257 -8.03 -8.97 4.41
CA TYR A 257 -9.22 -9.34 3.64
C TYR A 257 -9.72 -10.71 4.12
N ASP A 258 -10.35 -10.71 5.29
CA ASP A 258 -11.05 -11.88 5.79
C ASP A 258 -12.46 -12.01 5.18
N GLU A 259 -13.21 -12.98 5.61
CA GLU A 259 -14.54 -13.30 5.06
C GLU A 259 -15.53 -12.13 5.18
N ASP A 260 -15.46 -11.36 6.26
CA ASP A 260 -16.44 -10.32 6.59
C ASP A 260 -15.98 -8.89 6.19
N TYR A 261 -14.74 -8.70 5.74
CA TYR A 261 -14.19 -7.37 5.55
C TYR A 261 -15.01 -6.49 4.61
N ALA A 262 -15.49 -7.04 3.51
CA ALA A 262 -16.21 -6.30 2.48
C ALA A 262 -17.54 -5.73 3.02
N ALA A 263 -18.28 -6.52 3.77
CA ALA A 263 -19.52 -6.09 4.40
C ALA A 263 -19.28 -5.02 5.48
N ASN A 264 -18.21 -5.17 6.27
CA ASN A 264 -17.82 -4.22 7.30
C ASN A 264 -17.39 -2.87 6.69
N VAL A 265 -16.59 -2.89 5.62
CA VAL A 265 -16.18 -1.68 4.90
C VAL A 265 -17.38 -0.98 4.28
N GLU A 266 -18.28 -1.72 3.61
CA GLU A 266 -19.43 -1.14 2.93
C GLU A 266 -20.43 -0.52 3.92
N ALA A 267 -20.65 -1.13 5.08
CA ALA A 267 -21.50 -0.56 6.13
C ALA A 267 -20.97 0.81 6.59
N MET A 268 -19.66 0.89 6.85
CA MET A 268 -19.02 2.14 7.28
C MET A 268 -19.01 3.19 6.17
N ARG A 269 -18.68 2.79 4.93
CA ARG A 269 -18.70 3.66 3.76
C ARG A 269 -20.05 4.31 3.59
N ARG A 270 -21.13 3.50 3.56
CA ARG A 270 -22.50 3.97 3.35
C ARG A 270 -22.92 4.97 4.42
N GLU A 271 -22.71 4.65 5.69
CA GLU A 271 -23.07 5.57 6.76
C GLU A 271 -22.34 6.91 6.66
N LEU A 272 -21.05 6.90 6.33
CA LEU A 272 -20.29 8.13 6.18
C LEU A 272 -20.69 8.93 4.95
N GLU A 273 -20.96 8.28 3.82
CA GLU A 273 -21.44 8.97 2.60
C GLU A 273 -22.81 9.60 2.81
N GLU A 274 -23.73 8.95 3.54
CA GLU A 274 -25.07 9.43 3.81
C GLU A 274 -25.12 10.55 4.86
N ARG A 275 -24.39 10.39 5.97
CA ARG A 275 -24.49 11.30 7.12
C ARG A 275 -23.43 12.39 7.13
N HIS A 276 -22.30 12.13 6.50
CA HIS A 276 -21.11 12.97 6.56
C HIS A 276 -20.48 13.22 5.18
N PRO A 277 -21.22 13.80 4.21
CA PRO A 277 -20.78 13.94 2.82
C PRO A 277 -19.52 14.82 2.64
N THR A 278 -19.10 15.53 3.68
CA THR A 278 -17.86 16.33 3.70
C THR A 278 -16.71 15.64 4.43
N LEU A 279 -16.88 14.38 4.85
CA LEU A 279 -15.82 13.51 5.33
C LEU A 279 -15.45 12.50 4.25
N HIS A 280 -14.23 12.53 3.80
CA HIS A 280 -13.76 11.72 2.68
C HIS A 280 -12.71 10.71 3.14
N LEU A 281 -12.88 9.45 2.77
CA LEU A 281 -11.91 8.39 3.02
C LEU A 281 -11.00 8.22 1.82
N VAL A 282 -9.68 8.17 2.05
CA VAL A 282 -8.68 8.00 0.98
C VAL A 282 -7.57 7.05 1.40
N GLY A 283 -6.82 6.56 0.42
CA GLY A 283 -5.62 5.79 0.65
C GLY A 283 -5.86 4.35 1.07
N ARG A 284 -4.81 3.70 1.58
CA ARG A 284 -4.85 2.28 1.96
C ARG A 284 -5.70 2.05 3.19
N ASN A 285 -5.35 2.68 4.28
CA ASN A 285 -5.97 2.43 5.58
C ASN A 285 -7.31 3.15 5.76
N GLY A 286 -7.46 4.36 5.19
CA GLY A 286 -8.71 5.10 5.24
C GLY A 286 -9.84 4.38 4.49
N MET A 287 -9.53 3.70 3.41
CA MET A 287 -10.49 2.92 2.64
C MET A 287 -10.47 1.42 2.99
N HIS A 288 -9.63 0.99 3.90
CA HIS A 288 -9.37 -0.43 4.20
C HIS A 288 -9.17 -1.25 2.91
N ARG A 289 -8.32 -0.74 2.01
CA ARG A 289 -8.11 -1.30 0.68
C ARG A 289 -6.62 -1.42 0.38
N TYR A 290 -6.21 -2.49 -0.31
CA TYR A 290 -4.81 -2.72 -0.63
C TYR A 290 -4.34 -1.78 -1.75
N ASN A 291 -4.27 -0.50 -1.43
CA ASN A 291 -3.78 0.55 -2.32
C ASN A 291 -2.26 0.70 -2.18
N ASN A 292 -1.54 0.72 -3.29
CA ASN A 292 -0.15 1.16 -3.35
C ASN A 292 -0.09 2.70 -3.31
N GLN A 293 1.11 3.28 -3.31
CA GLN A 293 1.26 4.75 -3.18
C GLN A 293 0.55 5.52 -4.29
N ASP A 294 0.65 5.07 -5.54
CA ASP A 294 -0.02 5.65 -6.70
C ASP A 294 -1.54 5.65 -6.55
N HIS A 295 -2.13 4.51 -6.14
CA HIS A 295 -3.56 4.43 -5.86
C HIS A 295 -3.97 5.35 -4.69
N ALA A 296 -3.17 5.40 -3.62
CA ALA A 296 -3.44 6.26 -2.49
C ALA A 296 -3.40 7.75 -2.89
N MET A 297 -2.43 8.16 -3.70
CA MET A 297 -2.36 9.51 -4.27
C MET A 297 -3.55 9.80 -5.18
N MET A 298 -3.92 8.86 -6.06
CA MET A 298 -5.03 9.03 -6.98
C MET A 298 -6.36 9.22 -6.23
N THR A 299 -6.63 8.41 -5.19
CA THR A 299 -7.84 8.58 -4.39
C THR A 299 -7.92 9.97 -3.76
N ALA A 300 -6.81 10.51 -3.27
CA ALA A 300 -6.75 11.85 -2.68
C ALA A 300 -6.94 12.96 -3.74
N MET A 301 -6.29 12.84 -4.90
CA MET A 301 -6.39 13.83 -5.99
C MET A 301 -7.82 13.92 -6.52
N LEU A 302 -8.46 12.78 -6.81
CA LEU A 302 -9.84 12.72 -7.30
C LEU A 302 -10.85 13.22 -6.24
N THR A 303 -10.59 12.96 -4.96
CA THR A 303 -11.37 13.52 -3.85
C THR A 303 -11.30 15.06 -3.87
N VAL A 304 -10.12 15.64 -4.04
CA VAL A 304 -9.95 17.09 -4.12
C VAL A 304 -10.69 17.67 -5.34
N GLU A 305 -10.63 17.01 -6.51
CA GLU A 305 -11.39 17.44 -7.68
C GLU A 305 -12.91 17.40 -7.44
N ASN A 306 -13.42 16.38 -6.77
CA ASN A 306 -14.82 16.30 -6.35
C ASN A 306 -15.19 17.48 -5.44
N ILE A 307 -14.36 17.77 -4.43
CA ILE A 307 -14.58 18.90 -3.49
C ILE A 307 -14.61 20.23 -4.25
N LEU A 308 -13.60 20.50 -5.09
CA LEU A 308 -13.47 21.77 -5.80
C LEU A 308 -14.59 22.01 -6.83
N SER A 309 -15.09 20.94 -7.44
CA SER A 309 -16.21 21.02 -8.39
C SER A 309 -17.57 21.15 -7.72
N GLY A 310 -17.68 20.88 -6.42
CA GLY A 310 -18.94 20.77 -5.69
C GLY A 310 -19.83 19.61 -6.15
N LYS A 311 -19.25 18.62 -6.86
CA LYS A 311 -19.96 17.47 -7.44
C LYS A 311 -19.12 16.22 -7.29
N ARG A 312 -19.77 15.05 -7.21
CA ARG A 312 -19.08 13.75 -7.29
C ARG A 312 -18.76 13.45 -8.77
N LEU A 313 -17.64 14.01 -9.28
CA LEU A 313 -17.16 13.74 -10.63
C LEU A 313 -16.59 12.34 -10.80
N TYR A 314 -16.00 11.80 -9.72
CA TYR A 314 -15.33 10.51 -9.70
C TYR A 314 -15.78 9.70 -8.50
N ASP A 315 -15.99 8.40 -8.70
CA ASP A 315 -16.07 7.44 -7.60
C ASP A 315 -14.65 6.99 -7.23
N THR A 316 -14.11 7.51 -6.14
CA THR A 316 -12.77 7.19 -5.67
C THR A 316 -12.60 5.73 -5.25
N TRP A 317 -13.72 5.03 -5.00
CA TRP A 317 -13.71 3.59 -4.71
C TRP A 317 -13.44 2.74 -5.94
N CYS A 318 -13.57 3.29 -7.15
CA CYS A 318 -13.20 2.62 -8.40
C CYS A 318 -11.69 2.70 -8.70
N VAL A 319 -10.91 3.44 -7.93
CA VAL A 319 -9.44 3.40 -8.02
C VAL A 319 -8.95 2.01 -7.62
N ASN A 320 -7.99 1.45 -8.36
CA ASN A 320 -7.45 0.10 -8.13
C ASN A 320 -8.49 -1.03 -8.33
N GLU A 321 -9.49 -0.81 -9.16
CA GLU A 321 -10.37 -1.87 -9.66
C GLU A 321 -9.88 -2.45 -10.99
N ASP A 322 -8.99 -1.73 -11.66
CA ASP A 322 -8.39 -2.17 -12.91
C ASP A 322 -7.54 -3.42 -12.69
N ALA A 323 -7.70 -4.37 -13.62
CA ALA A 323 -6.96 -5.64 -13.60
C ALA A 323 -5.46 -5.48 -13.91
N GLU A 324 -4.97 -4.26 -14.08
CA GLU A 324 -3.59 -3.98 -14.45
C GLU A 324 -2.71 -3.83 -13.21
N TYR A 325 -1.82 -4.80 -13.05
CA TYR A 325 -0.71 -4.67 -12.11
C TYR A 325 0.29 -3.66 -12.67
N HIS A 326 0.50 -2.54 -11.99
CA HIS A 326 1.28 -1.40 -12.49
C HIS A 326 2.80 -1.65 -12.68
N GLU A 327 3.27 -2.85 -12.40
CA GLU A 327 4.63 -3.29 -12.73
C GLU A 327 4.78 -3.81 -14.18
N ALA A 328 3.67 -3.87 -14.92
CA ALA A 328 3.70 -4.21 -16.33
C ALA A 328 3.90 -2.95 -17.19
N GLY A 329 4.93 -2.96 -18.02
CA GLY A 329 5.21 -1.90 -18.98
C GLY A 329 4.07 -1.64 -19.98
N ASP A 330 4.21 -0.59 -20.73
CA ASP A 330 3.31 0.23 -21.54
C ASP A 330 2.34 -0.43 -22.58
N GLU A 331 1.99 -1.71 -22.51
CA GLU A 331 1.05 -2.32 -23.46
C GLU A 331 -0.11 -3.03 -22.74
N GLY A 332 -1.17 -2.26 -22.47
CA GLY A 332 -2.44 -2.76 -21.97
C GLY A 332 -3.43 -3.04 -23.11
N ASP A 333 -3.95 -4.24 -23.19
CA ASP A 333 -4.96 -4.66 -24.15
C ASP A 333 -6.35 -4.11 -23.80
N GLU A 334 -7.01 -3.46 -24.75
CA GLU A 334 -8.36 -2.86 -24.65
C GLU A 334 -9.53 -3.86 -24.41
N LYS A 335 -9.25 -5.14 -24.20
CA LYS A 335 -10.27 -6.21 -24.23
C LYS A 335 -10.76 -6.76 -22.90
N ALA A 336 -10.38 -6.20 -21.75
CA ALA A 336 -10.82 -6.71 -20.45
C ALA A 336 -11.99 -5.93 -19.80
N LEU A 337 -12.81 -5.27 -20.59
CA LEU A 337 -14.12 -4.75 -20.16
C LEU A 337 -15.19 -5.84 -20.31
N VAL A 338 -15.12 -6.90 -19.49
CA VAL A 338 -16.17 -7.91 -19.47
C VAL A 338 -16.87 -7.90 -18.11
N ALA A 339 -18.12 -7.45 -18.22
CA ALA A 339 -19.28 -7.81 -17.43
C ALA A 339 -19.13 -7.82 -15.90
N ARG A 340 -19.45 -6.70 -15.29
CA ARG A 340 -20.08 -6.69 -13.95
C ARG A 340 -21.50 -7.19 -14.09
N GLU A 341 -21.84 -8.28 -13.44
CA GLU A 341 -23.23 -8.54 -13.03
C GLU A 341 -23.58 -7.47 -11.99
N SER A 342 -24.35 -6.49 -12.43
CA SER A 342 -24.83 -5.40 -11.58
C SER A 342 -25.87 -5.95 -10.59
N LEU A 343 -25.61 -5.75 -9.30
CA LEU A 343 -26.69 -5.76 -8.31
C LEU A 343 -27.75 -4.72 -8.73
N PRO A 344 -29.05 -4.98 -8.54
CA PRO A 344 -30.10 -4.06 -8.97
C PRO A 344 -29.97 -2.73 -8.23
N VAL A 345 -29.64 -1.70 -8.97
CA VAL A 345 -29.52 -0.32 -8.51
C VAL A 345 -30.87 0.36 -8.77
N SER A 346 -31.35 1.19 -7.85
CA SER A 346 -32.57 1.97 -8.07
C SER A 346 -32.36 2.96 -9.24
N GLU A 347 -33.45 3.34 -9.94
CA GLU A 347 -33.38 4.27 -11.08
C GLU A 347 -32.70 5.62 -10.73
N ASP A 348 -32.91 6.14 -9.51
CA ASP A 348 -32.28 7.36 -9.03
C ASP A 348 -30.77 7.21 -8.80
N GLN A 349 -30.32 6.03 -8.36
CA GLN A 349 -28.91 5.71 -8.23
C GLN A 349 -28.25 5.51 -9.59
N ALA A 350 -28.95 4.92 -10.55
CA ALA A 350 -28.48 4.75 -11.92
C ALA A 350 -28.30 6.11 -12.65
N ALA A 351 -29.21 7.06 -12.44
CA ALA A 351 -29.09 8.41 -12.97
C ALA A 351 -27.94 9.21 -12.35
N ALA A 352 -27.70 9.04 -11.06
CA ALA A 352 -26.56 9.66 -10.37
C ALA A 352 -25.21 9.06 -10.85
N LEU A 353 -25.16 7.75 -11.07
CA LEU A 353 -23.97 7.03 -11.58
C LEU A 353 -23.67 7.40 -13.04
N ALA A 354 -24.68 7.67 -13.88
CA ALA A 354 -24.48 8.05 -15.28
C ALA A 354 -23.77 9.41 -15.47
N SER A 355 -23.69 10.24 -14.42
CA SER A 355 -22.95 11.51 -14.44
C SER A 355 -21.52 11.42 -13.91
N VAL A 356 -21.10 10.26 -13.41
CA VAL A 356 -19.76 10.04 -12.84
C VAL A 356 -18.77 9.78 -13.97
N ARG A 357 -17.66 10.55 -13.97
CA ARG A 357 -16.59 10.36 -14.92
C ARG A 357 -15.82 9.07 -14.62
N GLU A 358 -15.32 8.40 -15.67
CA GLU A 358 -14.37 7.31 -15.49
C GLU A 358 -13.13 7.81 -14.72
N VAL A 359 -12.66 6.98 -13.80
CA VAL A 359 -11.40 7.25 -13.10
C VAL A 359 -10.28 7.28 -14.15
N PRO A 360 -9.43 8.32 -14.16
CA PRO A 360 -8.35 8.41 -15.12
C PRO A 360 -7.45 7.18 -15.05
N LYS A 361 -7.29 6.49 -16.17
CA LYS A 361 -6.27 5.45 -16.33
C LYS A 361 -4.90 6.09 -16.34
N ARG A 362 -3.88 5.33 -15.95
CA ARG A 362 -2.49 5.81 -15.99
C ARG A 362 -2.16 6.34 -17.39
N MET A 363 -1.64 7.56 -17.48
CA MET A 363 -1.19 8.11 -18.74
C MET A 363 0.04 7.33 -19.24
N THR A 364 -0.09 6.64 -20.35
CA THR A 364 1.04 6.00 -21.03
C THR A 364 2.00 7.07 -21.58
N ALA A 365 3.26 6.71 -21.81
CA ALA A 365 4.27 7.64 -22.32
C ALA A 365 3.90 8.24 -23.68
N SER A 366 3.05 7.56 -24.47
CA SER A 366 2.53 8.05 -25.77
C SER A 366 1.54 9.21 -25.61
N ASN A 367 0.77 9.25 -24.53
CA ASN A 367 -0.22 10.30 -24.29
C ASN A 367 0.41 11.61 -23.76
N ARG A 368 1.70 11.61 -23.37
CA ARG A 368 2.42 12.82 -22.93
C ARG A 368 2.84 13.74 -24.07
N LYS A 369 2.78 13.30 -25.33
CA LYS A 369 3.14 14.13 -26.51
C LYS A 369 1.97 14.91 -27.08
N ALA A 370 0.75 14.68 -26.61
CA ALA A 370 -0.47 15.33 -27.12
C ALA A 370 -1.10 16.33 -26.11
N ALA A 371 -0.51 16.53 -24.93
CA ALA A 371 -0.85 17.53 -23.94
C ALA A 371 0.33 18.49 -23.76
#